data_0ced8c0b08de7d6ae0576572fb54011a
#
_entry.id   0ced8c0b08de7d6ae0576572fb54011a
#
_cell.length_a   1.000
_cell.length_b   1.000
_cell.length_c   1.000
_cell.angle_alpha   90.00
_cell.angle_beta   90.00
_cell.angle_gamma   90.00
#
_symmetry.space_group_name_H-M   'P 1'
#
loop_
_entity.id
_entity.type
_entity.pdbx_description
1 polymer ?
#
loop_
_entity_poly.entity_id
_entity_poly.type
_entity_poly.pdbx_seq_one_letter_code
_entity_poly.pdbx_strand_id
1 'polypeptide(L)'
;IVDLDQMTVNGLTHRQNIAVRKFLQTDHEVIHTVKNPYAEHGSICVLKGNLAPLGSVVKQSAVVPEMRQHSGPARCFECEEDATKAIYGGQINHGDVIVIRNEGPQGGPGMREMLTATAALVGMDYAKTVALVTDGRFSGATRGPCIGHVSPETSRRGPIAIVRDGDIIDIDIDKGILNIRLSDDEIQKRFEALPPYVPKVKEGYLARYAKQVAGANLGAILE
;
A
#
# COMPACT_ATOMS: atom_id res chain seq x y z
N ILE A 1 8.64 -22.18 11.66
CA ILE A 1 8.14 -20.82 11.39
C ILE A 1 8.75 -19.82 12.37
N VAL A 2 8.90 -20.19 13.64
CA VAL A 2 9.65 -19.41 14.64
C VAL A 2 10.90 -20.20 14.99
N ASP A 3 12.06 -19.52 14.97
CA ASP A 3 13.29 -20.12 15.48
C ASP A 3 13.20 -20.21 17.01
N LEU A 4 13.00 -21.43 17.49
CA LEU A 4 12.78 -21.69 18.90
C LEU A 4 14.05 -21.50 19.75
N ASP A 5 15.22 -21.45 19.15
CA ASP A 5 16.48 -21.35 19.83
C ASP A 5 17.01 -19.92 19.94
N GLN A 6 16.28 -18.95 19.34
CA GLN A 6 16.57 -17.52 19.53
C GLN A 6 16.35 -17.09 20.98
N MET A 7 17.29 -16.30 21.47
CA MET A 7 17.25 -15.69 22.80
C MET A 7 16.18 -14.62 22.87
N THR A 8 15.45 -14.58 23.97
CA THR A 8 14.44 -13.54 24.25
C THR A 8 14.95 -12.55 25.31
N VAL A 9 14.23 -11.46 25.51
CA VAL A 9 14.60 -10.36 26.41
C VAL A 9 14.80 -10.78 27.89
N ASN A 10 14.26 -11.92 28.30
CA ASN A 10 14.41 -12.46 29.66
C ASN A 10 15.62 -13.40 29.82
N GLY A 11 16.47 -13.51 28.80
CA GLY A 11 17.65 -14.38 28.81
C GLY A 11 17.36 -15.88 28.62
N LEU A 12 16.15 -16.24 28.25
CA LEU A 12 15.77 -17.62 27.90
C LEU A 12 15.46 -17.70 26.40
N THR A 13 15.61 -18.88 25.81
CA THR A 13 15.19 -19.12 24.43
C THR A 13 13.65 -19.20 24.34
N HIS A 14 13.09 -19.03 23.12
CA HIS A 14 11.67 -19.28 22.88
C HIS A 14 11.26 -20.68 23.35
N ARG A 15 12.09 -21.70 23.07
CA ARG A 15 11.86 -23.08 23.49
C ARG A 15 11.72 -23.20 25.01
N GLN A 16 12.62 -22.60 25.77
CA GLN A 16 12.59 -22.60 27.23
C GLN A 16 11.36 -21.87 27.78
N ASN A 17 11.01 -20.73 27.19
CA ASN A 17 9.82 -19.98 27.59
C ASN A 17 8.51 -20.75 27.32
N ILE A 18 8.44 -21.48 26.22
CA ILE A 18 7.25 -22.29 25.85
C ILE A 18 7.14 -23.53 26.73
N ALA A 19 8.27 -24.20 27.04
CA ALA A 19 8.28 -25.44 27.80
C ALA A 19 7.65 -25.32 29.20
N VAL A 20 7.72 -24.15 29.83
CA VAL A 20 7.12 -23.88 31.14
C VAL A 20 5.68 -23.41 31.09
N ARG A 21 5.09 -23.25 29.87
CA ARG A 21 3.72 -22.77 29.67
C ARG A 21 2.77 -23.93 29.46
N LYS A 22 1.65 -23.92 30.18
CA LYS A 22 0.54 -24.83 29.90
C LYS A 22 -0.23 -24.30 28.70
N PHE A 23 -0.35 -25.10 27.67
CA PHE A 23 -1.19 -24.77 26.52
C PHE A 23 -2.66 -24.88 26.93
N LEU A 24 -3.39 -23.78 26.90
CA LEU A 24 -4.79 -23.69 27.32
C LEU A 24 -5.77 -23.69 26.15
N GLN A 25 -5.27 -23.33 24.95
CA GLN A 25 -6.11 -23.22 23.76
C GLN A 25 -6.29 -24.57 23.09
N THR A 26 -7.54 -25.00 22.96
CA THR A 26 -7.94 -26.23 22.26
C THR A 26 -8.88 -25.98 21.10
N ASP A 27 -9.34 -24.74 20.92
CA ASP A 27 -10.24 -24.37 19.84
C ASP A 27 -9.46 -24.14 18.55
N HIS A 28 -9.55 -25.11 17.62
CA HIS A 28 -8.90 -25.06 16.32
C HIS A 28 -9.70 -24.25 15.27
N GLU A 29 -10.88 -23.78 15.60
CA GLU A 29 -11.64 -22.87 14.73
C GLU A 29 -11.09 -21.43 14.82
N VAL A 30 -10.52 -21.06 15.98
CA VAL A 30 -9.94 -19.72 16.19
C VAL A 30 -8.46 -19.70 15.79
N ILE A 31 -7.69 -20.73 16.17
CA ILE A 31 -6.26 -20.81 15.85
C ILE A 31 -6.01 -22.09 15.05
N HIS A 32 -5.82 -21.90 13.75
CA HIS A 32 -5.51 -23.00 12.85
C HIS A 32 -4.06 -23.46 12.97
N THR A 33 -3.84 -24.73 12.75
CA THR A 33 -2.50 -25.31 12.68
C THR A 33 -1.86 -25.06 11.32
N VAL A 34 -0.53 -25.17 11.23
CA VAL A 34 0.20 -25.09 9.95
C VAL A 34 -0.27 -26.16 8.94
N LYS A 35 -0.75 -27.32 9.44
CA LYS A 35 -1.27 -28.40 8.59
C LYS A 35 -2.68 -28.16 8.07
N ASN A 36 -3.42 -27.27 8.71
CA ASN A 36 -4.79 -26.91 8.34
C ASN A 36 -4.95 -25.38 8.48
N PRO A 37 -4.31 -24.58 7.64
CA PRO A 37 -4.38 -23.12 7.71
C PRO A 37 -5.72 -22.59 7.16
N TYR A 38 -6.11 -21.36 7.53
CA TYR A 38 -7.22 -20.66 6.90
C TYR A 38 -6.97 -20.36 5.41
N ALA A 39 -5.71 -20.11 5.04
CA ALA A 39 -5.28 -19.86 3.67
C ALA A 39 -3.85 -20.37 3.48
N GLU A 40 -3.52 -20.79 2.27
CA GLU A 40 -2.17 -21.27 1.92
C GLU A 40 -1.12 -20.17 1.99
N HIS A 41 -1.53 -18.91 1.76
CA HIS A 41 -0.66 -17.75 1.74
C HIS A 41 -1.04 -16.75 2.83
N GLY A 42 -0.06 -15.93 3.24
CA GLY A 42 -0.28 -14.81 4.15
C GLY A 42 -1.26 -13.77 3.57
N SER A 43 -1.81 -12.93 4.44
CA SER A 43 -2.80 -11.93 4.04
C SER A 43 -2.20 -10.74 3.27
N ILE A 44 -0.88 -10.57 3.27
CA ILE A 44 -0.17 -9.49 2.58
C ILE A 44 0.53 -10.03 1.34
N CYS A 45 0.38 -9.32 0.22
CA CYS A 45 1.10 -9.58 -1.02
C CYS A 45 1.91 -8.34 -1.43
N VAL A 46 3.11 -8.57 -1.95
CA VAL A 46 3.97 -7.51 -2.51
C VAL A 46 3.78 -7.51 -4.02
N LEU A 47 3.45 -6.34 -4.58
CA LEU A 47 3.33 -6.15 -6.02
C LEU A 47 4.54 -5.35 -6.52
N LYS A 48 5.04 -5.70 -7.70
CA LYS A 48 6.12 -5.01 -8.41
C LYS A 48 5.75 -4.76 -9.86
N GLY A 49 6.44 -3.82 -10.48
CA GLY A 49 6.27 -3.50 -11.89
C GLY A 49 6.83 -2.14 -12.22
N ASN A 50 6.55 -1.65 -13.42
CA ASN A 50 7.05 -0.36 -13.86
C ASN A 50 6.44 0.82 -13.05
N LEU A 51 5.27 0.63 -12.39
CA LEU A 51 4.67 1.61 -11.49
C LEU A 51 5.23 1.52 -10.07
N ALA A 52 5.71 0.34 -9.64
CA ALA A 52 6.25 0.09 -8.31
C ALA A 52 7.56 -0.74 -8.37
N PRO A 53 8.65 -0.22 -8.95
CA PRO A 53 9.89 -0.99 -9.15
C PRO A 53 10.54 -1.46 -7.86
N LEU A 54 10.38 -0.72 -6.75
CA LEU A 54 10.86 -1.11 -5.42
C LEU A 54 9.80 -1.80 -4.57
N GLY A 55 8.60 -2.01 -5.12
CA GLY A 55 7.51 -2.74 -4.51
C GLY A 55 6.38 -1.84 -3.99
N SER A 56 5.27 -2.50 -3.72
CA SER A 56 4.06 -1.98 -3.09
C SER A 56 3.39 -3.10 -2.33
N VAL A 57 2.40 -2.80 -1.50
CA VAL A 57 1.79 -3.78 -0.59
C VAL A 57 0.27 -3.75 -0.72
N VAL A 58 -0.34 -4.92 -0.80
CA VAL A 58 -1.79 -5.09 -0.75
C VAL A 58 -2.19 -6.12 0.30
N LYS A 59 -3.30 -5.85 1.01
CA LYS A 59 -3.94 -6.84 1.88
C LYS A 59 -4.82 -7.76 1.03
N GLN A 60 -4.21 -8.78 0.42
CA GLN A 60 -4.89 -9.68 -0.52
C GLN A 60 -6.08 -10.43 0.07
N SER A 61 -6.10 -10.69 1.38
CA SER A 61 -7.23 -11.33 2.06
C SER A 61 -8.50 -10.47 2.12
N ALA A 62 -8.39 -9.17 1.83
CA ALA A 62 -9.51 -8.23 1.81
C ALA A 62 -10.02 -7.94 0.39
N VAL A 63 -9.44 -8.58 -0.63
CA VAL A 63 -9.78 -8.38 -2.04
C VAL A 63 -10.66 -9.52 -2.52
N VAL A 64 -11.82 -9.19 -3.06
CA VAL A 64 -12.72 -10.16 -3.67
C VAL A 64 -12.09 -10.79 -4.92
N PRO A 65 -12.42 -12.06 -5.24
CA PRO A 65 -11.79 -12.76 -6.36
C PRO A 65 -11.82 -11.98 -7.69
N GLU A 66 -12.92 -11.30 -7.98
CA GLU A 66 -13.16 -10.55 -9.21
C GLU A 66 -12.21 -9.34 -9.37
N MET A 67 -11.69 -8.82 -8.25
CA MET A 67 -10.79 -7.66 -8.21
C MET A 67 -9.31 -8.04 -8.00
N ARG A 68 -8.99 -9.33 -7.97
CA ARG A 68 -7.59 -9.77 -7.88
C ARG A 68 -6.80 -9.48 -9.16
N GLN A 69 -7.52 -9.37 -10.28
CA GLN A 69 -7.02 -8.85 -11.55
C GLN A 69 -7.88 -7.67 -11.95
N HIS A 70 -7.29 -6.50 -12.12
CA HIS A 70 -8.01 -5.28 -12.47
C HIS A 70 -7.17 -4.44 -13.42
N SER A 71 -7.85 -3.81 -14.39
CA SER A 71 -7.24 -2.86 -15.31
C SER A 71 -8.21 -1.70 -15.49
N GLY A 72 -7.75 -0.49 -15.22
CA GLY A 72 -8.63 0.67 -15.29
C GLY A 72 -7.90 1.99 -15.44
N PRO A 73 -8.64 3.05 -15.85
CA PRO A 73 -8.09 4.38 -16.00
C PRO A 73 -7.78 5.02 -14.63
N ALA A 74 -6.63 5.67 -14.54
CA ALA A 74 -6.21 6.39 -13.36
C ALA A 74 -7.05 7.65 -13.12
N ARG A 75 -7.34 7.94 -11.85
CA ARG A 75 -7.88 9.19 -11.33
C ARG A 75 -6.95 9.70 -10.26
N CYS A 76 -6.18 10.75 -10.55
CA CYS A 76 -5.06 11.19 -9.74
C CYS A 76 -5.44 12.29 -8.76
N PHE A 77 -4.98 12.17 -7.52
CA PHE A 77 -5.19 13.14 -6.43
C PHE A 77 -3.89 13.33 -5.66
N GLU A 78 -3.66 14.56 -5.18
CA GLU A 78 -2.45 14.90 -4.45
C GLU A 78 -2.58 14.74 -2.92
N CYS A 79 -3.77 14.38 -2.43
CA CYS A 79 -4.04 14.07 -1.03
C CYS A 79 -5.32 13.23 -0.87
N GLU A 80 -5.50 12.64 0.31
CA GLU A 80 -6.69 11.84 0.66
C GLU A 80 -7.97 12.67 0.61
N GLU A 81 -7.92 13.94 1.04
CA GLU A 81 -9.09 14.82 1.12
C GLU A 81 -9.73 15.06 -0.24
N ASP A 82 -8.91 15.30 -1.25
CA ASP A 82 -9.40 15.58 -2.61
C ASP A 82 -9.96 14.30 -3.24
N ALA A 83 -9.32 13.15 -3.03
CA ALA A 83 -9.85 11.86 -3.44
C ALA A 83 -11.22 11.58 -2.78
N THR A 84 -11.33 11.82 -1.48
CA THR A 84 -12.57 11.63 -0.72
C THR A 84 -13.70 12.52 -1.23
N LYS A 85 -13.41 13.80 -1.52
CA LYS A 85 -14.38 14.72 -2.12
C LYS A 85 -14.86 14.22 -3.48
N ALA A 86 -13.93 13.73 -4.33
CA ALA A 86 -14.27 13.20 -5.65
C ALA A 86 -15.16 11.94 -5.56
N ILE A 87 -14.89 11.05 -4.59
CA ILE A 87 -15.70 9.85 -4.35
C ILE A 87 -17.13 10.26 -3.96
N TYR A 88 -17.30 11.08 -2.93
CA TYR A 88 -18.63 11.55 -2.50
C TYR A 88 -19.32 12.44 -3.53
N GLY A 89 -18.57 13.17 -4.34
CA GLY A 89 -19.07 14.02 -5.41
C GLY A 89 -19.47 13.27 -6.68
N GLY A 90 -19.40 11.92 -6.70
CA GLY A 90 -19.78 11.11 -7.86
C GLY A 90 -18.86 11.31 -9.08
N GLN A 91 -17.60 11.69 -8.85
CA GLN A 91 -16.62 11.93 -9.93
C GLN A 91 -15.78 10.66 -10.24
N ILE A 92 -16.03 9.57 -9.54
CA ILE A 92 -15.38 8.29 -9.73
C ILE A 92 -16.35 7.35 -10.43
N ASN A 93 -15.86 6.61 -11.41
CA ASN A 93 -16.64 5.63 -12.14
C ASN A 93 -16.26 4.20 -11.75
N HIS A 94 -17.18 3.26 -11.94
CA HIS A 94 -16.85 1.86 -11.85
C HIS A 94 -15.72 1.51 -12.84
N GLY A 95 -14.71 0.80 -12.37
CA GLY A 95 -13.53 0.45 -13.15
C GLY A 95 -12.34 1.38 -12.96
N ASP A 96 -12.51 2.56 -12.38
CA ASP A 96 -11.42 3.50 -12.15
C ASP A 96 -10.35 2.95 -11.17
N VAL A 97 -9.13 3.43 -11.32
CA VAL A 97 -8.03 3.27 -10.35
C VAL A 97 -7.70 4.64 -9.75
N ILE A 98 -8.10 4.85 -8.51
CA ILE A 98 -7.77 6.08 -7.78
C ILE A 98 -6.30 6.06 -7.39
N VAL A 99 -5.56 7.10 -7.76
CA VAL A 99 -4.13 7.27 -7.45
C VAL A 99 -3.98 8.45 -6.50
N ILE A 100 -3.58 8.18 -5.24
CA ILE A 100 -3.35 9.21 -4.23
C ILE A 100 -1.84 9.34 -4.03
N ARG A 101 -1.31 10.52 -4.31
CA ARG A 101 0.11 10.83 -4.29
C ARG A 101 0.52 11.72 -3.13
N ASN A 102 1.84 11.80 -2.90
CA ASN A 102 2.42 12.66 -1.86
C ASN A 102 1.92 12.35 -0.44
N GLU A 103 1.62 11.08 -0.16
CA GLU A 103 1.23 10.57 1.16
C GLU A 103 2.26 9.56 1.73
N GLY A 104 3.39 9.37 1.02
CA GLY A 104 4.50 8.54 1.47
C GLY A 104 5.30 9.15 2.63
N PRO A 105 6.33 8.44 3.13
CA PRO A 105 7.10 8.87 4.30
C PRO A 105 7.66 10.28 4.23
N GLN A 106 8.16 10.70 3.06
CA GLN A 106 8.70 12.02 2.82
C GLN A 106 7.64 12.99 2.29
N GLY A 107 6.79 12.55 1.36
CA GLY A 107 5.78 13.39 0.70
C GLY A 107 4.63 13.78 1.63
N GLY A 108 4.18 12.86 2.48
CA GLY A 108 3.22 13.07 3.57
C GLY A 108 3.87 12.75 4.91
N PRO A 109 4.73 13.64 5.46
CA PRO A 109 5.59 13.31 6.60
C PRO A 109 4.80 12.76 7.79
N GLY A 110 5.24 11.58 8.30
CA GLY A 110 4.51 10.79 9.29
C GLY A 110 3.63 9.71 8.64
N MET A 111 3.45 9.72 7.31
CA MET A 111 2.76 8.68 6.53
C MET A 111 1.44 8.28 7.20
N ARG A 112 0.50 9.21 7.28
CA ARG A 112 -0.78 9.00 7.96
C ARG A 112 -1.52 7.78 7.43
N GLU A 113 -2.26 7.14 8.29
CA GLU A 113 -3.11 6.01 7.93
C GLU A 113 -4.40 6.53 7.28
N MET A 114 -4.53 6.32 5.98
CA MET A 114 -5.73 6.75 5.25
C MET A 114 -6.87 5.77 5.47
N LEU A 115 -8.00 6.28 5.91
CA LEU A 115 -9.23 5.51 6.16
C LEU A 115 -10.42 6.11 5.45
N THR A 116 -10.50 7.44 5.32
CA THR A 116 -11.70 8.12 4.85
C THR A 116 -12.03 7.79 3.40
N ALA A 117 -11.01 7.80 2.51
CA ALA A 117 -11.20 7.42 1.12
C ALA A 117 -11.66 5.96 0.96
N THR A 118 -11.08 5.03 1.74
CA THR A 118 -11.46 3.62 1.69
C THR A 118 -12.85 3.37 2.25
N ALA A 119 -13.24 4.07 3.33
CA ALA A 119 -14.58 4.02 3.89
C ALA A 119 -15.62 4.60 2.94
N ALA A 120 -15.30 5.70 2.25
CA ALA A 120 -16.15 6.30 1.23
C ALA A 120 -16.43 5.33 0.07
N LEU A 121 -15.41 4.62 -0.44
CA LEU A 121 -15.59 3.61 -1.48
C LEU A 121 -16.53 2.49 -1.05
N VAL A 122 -16.40 2.01 0.19
CA VAL A 122 -17.31 0.98 0.73
C VAL A 122 -18.73 1.53 0.84
N GLY A 123 -18.88 2.76 1.37
CA GLY A 123 -20.19 3.41 1.55
C GLY A 123 -20.92 3.73 0.24
N MET A 124 -20.17 3.94 -0.84
CA MET A 124 -20.70 4.25 -2.18
C MET A 124 -20.78 3.00 -3.09
N ASP A 125 -20.58 1.81 -2.56
CA ASP A 125 -20.59 0.52 -3.28
C ASP A 125 -19.50 0.38 -4.38
N TYR A 126 -18.42 1.11 -4.28
CA TYR A 126 -17.29 1.03 -5.20
C TYR A 126 -16.24 -0.03 -4.84
N ALA A 127 -16.31 -0.63 -3.64
CA ALA A 127 -15.26 -1.52 -3.11
C ALA A 127 -14.97 -2.77 -3.97
N LYS A 128 -15.93 -3.13 -4.86
CA LYS A 128 -15.82 -4.29 -5.77
C LYS A 128 -15.49 -3.91 -7.21
N THR A 129 -15.29 -2.63 -7.51
CA THR A 129 -15.15 -2.15 -8.88
C THR A 129 -14.08 -1.08 -9.06
N VAL A 130 -13.62 -0.47 -7.98
CA VAL A 130 -12.61 0.60 -7.99
C VAL A 130 -11.40 0.15 -7.18
N ALA A 131 -10.21 0.37 -7.70
CA ALA A 131 -8.95 0.15 -7.00
C ALA A 131 -8.39 1.47 -6.45
N LEU A 132 -7.59 1.38 -5.37
CA LEU A 132 -6.81 2.48 -4.82
C LEU A 132 -5.32 2.15 -4.89
N VAL A 133 -4.52 3.10 -5.35
CA VAL A 133 -3.05 3.00 -5.41
C VAL A 133 -2.45 4.25 -4.76
N THR A 134 -1.50 4.10 -3.85
CA THR A 134 -0.87 5.22 -3.15
C THR A 134 0.57 4.95 -2.75
N ASP A 135 1.37 5.99 -2.68
CA ASP A 135 2.68 5.97 -2.03
C ASP A 135 2.59 6.06 -0.49
N GLY A 136 1.40 6.40 0.03
CA GLY A 136 1.06 6.36 1.45
C GLY A 136 0.65 4.98 1.95
N ARG A 137 -0.17 4.92 2.99
CA ARG A 137 -0.68 3.66 3.57
C ARG A 137 -2.17 3.74 3.89
N PHE A 138 -2.80 2.56 3.92
CA PHE A 138 -4.19 2.40 4.32
C PHE A 138 -4.34 1.76 5.68
N SER A 139 -5.50 1.94 6.31
CA SER A 139 -5.88 1.25 7.53
C SER A 139 -5.89 -0.27 7.35
N GLY A 140 -5.53 -1.02 8.39
CA GLY A 140 -5.65 -2.48 8.43
C GLY A 140 -7.09 -3.00 8.28
N ALA A 141 -8.11 -2.16 8.55
CA ALA A 141 -9.53 -2.46 8.34
C ALA A 141 -9.99 -2.28 6.88
N THR A 142 -9.15 -1.74 6.01
CA THR A 142 -9.45 -1.49 4.60
C THR A 142 -9.89 -2.76 3.87
N ARG A 143 -10.88 -2.62 3.00
CA ARG A 143 -11.41 -3.66 2.10
C ARG A 143 -11.23 -3.23 0.64
N GLY A 144 -11.15 -4.23 -0.25
CA GLY A 144 -10.95 -4.02 -1.68
C GLY A 144 -9.48 -3.92 -2.08
N PRO A 145 -9.20 -3.72 -3.38
CA PRO A 145 -7.84 -3.67 -3.94
C PRO A 145 -7.19 -2.31 -3.64
N CYS A 146 -6.73 -2.16 -2.38
CA CYS A 146 -6.04 -0.97 -1.92
C CYS A 146 -4.55 -1.27 -1.79
N ILE A 147 -3.78 -0.74 -2.73
CA ILE A 147 -2.34 -0.93 -2.87
C ILE A 147 -1.62 0.28 -2.28
N GLY A 148 -0.91 0.08 -1.18
CA GLY A 148 -0.12 1.11 -0.51
C GLY A 148 1.38 0.92 -0.66
N HIS A 149 2.15 1.84 -0.08
CA HIS A 149 3.61 1.80 -0.03
C HIS A 149 4.26 1.74 -1.42
N VAL A 150 3.60 2.28 -2.46
CA VAL A 150 4.18 2.31 -3.81
C VAL A 150 5.54 3.01 -3.75
N SER A 151 6.57 2.28 -4.15
CA SER A 151 7.94 2.73 -4.00
C SER A 151 8.71 2.64 -5.33
N PRO A 152 9.53 3.67 -5.63
CA PRO A 152 9.74 4.92 -4.89
C PRO A 152 8.50 5.81 -4.84
N GLU A 153 8.35 6.60 -3.75
CA GLU A 153 7.25 7.54 -3.59
C GLU A 153 7.36 8.77 -4.53
N THR A 154 6.30 9.54 -4.67
CA THR A 154 6.22 10.74 -5.52
C THR A 154 7.33 11.74 -5.21
N SER A 155 7.59 12.04 -3.94
CA SER A 155 8.62 13.00 -3.52
C SER A 155 10.04 12.57 -3.89
N ARG A 156 10.26 11.28 -4.08
CA ARG A 156 11.52 10.67 -4.55
C ARG A 156 11.52 10.41 -6.05
N ARG A 157 10.62 11.09 -6.80
CA ARG A 157 10.45 10.95 -8.24
C ARG A 157 10.18 9.48 -8.66
N GLY A 158 9.41 8.73 -7.85
CA GLY A 158 8.93 7.41 -8.23
C GLY A 158 7.96 7.45 -9.42
N PRO A 159 7.75 6.32 -10.13
CA PRO A 159 6.87 6.27 -11.29
C PRO A 159 5.43 6.72 -11.01
N ILE A 160 4.96 6.61 -9.79
CA ILE A 160 3.64 7.12 -9.39
C ILE A 160 3.50 8.64 -9.63
N ALA A 161 4.61 9.39 -9.62
CA ALA A 161 4.62 10.84 -9.86
C ALA A 161 4.25 11.22 -11.31
N ILE A 162 4.48 10.33 -12.27
CA ILE A 162 4.23 10.63 -13.69
C ILE A 162 2.85 10.16 -14.18
N VAL A 163 2.07 9.47 -13.34
CA VAL A 163 0.71 9.02 -13.67
C VAL A 163 -0.18 10.23 -13.95
N ARG A 164 -1.01 10.14 -14.98
CA ARG A 164 -2.00 11.16 -15.35
C ARG A 164 -3.39 10.55 -15.40
N ASP A 165 -4.40 11.39 -15.26
CA ASP A 165 -5.79 10.96 -15.44
C ASP A 165 -5.97 10.27 -16.79
N GLY A 166 -6.63 9.11 -16.77
CA GLY A 166 -6.88 8.29 -17.94
C GLY A 166 -5.79 7.28 -18.29
N ASP A 167 -4.60 7.35 -17.68
CA ASP A 167 -3.58 6.31 -17.87
C ASP A 167 -4.10 4.96 -17.38
N ILE A 168 -3.86 3.90 -18.13
CA ILE A 168 -4.32 2.57 -17.72
C ILE A 168 -3.33 1.94 -16.75
N ILE A 169 -3.83 1.54 -15.59
CA ILE A 169 -3.07 0.81 -14.56
C ILE A 169 -3.54 -0.64 -14.55
N ASP A 170 -2.58 -1.56 -14.63
CA ASP A 170 -2.78 -3.01 -14.54
C ASP A 170 -2.37 -3.51 -13.16
N ILE A 171 -3.28 -4.20 -12.50
CA ILE A 171 -3.11 -4.84 -11.20
C ILE A 171 -3.34 -6.35 -11.38
N ASP A 172 -2.36 -7.17 -11.01
CA ASP A 172 -2.51 -8.63 -10.93
C ASP A 172 -1.93 -9.09 -9.59
N ILE A 173 -2.80 -9.28 -8.60
CA ILE A 173 -2.39 -9.65 -7.24
C ILE A 173 -1.82 -11.06 -7.22
N ASP A 174 -2.35 -11.97 -8.05
CA ASP A 174 -1.93 -13.36 -8.09
C ASP A 174 -0.51 -13.50 -8.65
N LYS A 175 -0.14 -12.64 -9.60
CA LYS A 175 1.21 -12.58 -10.17
C LYS A 175 2.14 -11.58 -9.47
N GLY A 176 1.61 -10.80 -8.53
CA GLY A 176 2.37 -9.76 -7.85
C GLY A 176 2.77 -8.59 -8.76
N ILE A 177 1.86 -8.15 -9.65
CA ILE A 177 2.14 -7.13 -10.69
C ILE A 177 1.37 -5.84 -10.41
N LEU A 178 2.08 -4.70 -10.56
CA LEU A 178 1.52 -3.35 -10.61
C LEU A 178 2.20 -2.55 -11.72
N ASN A 179 1.51 -2.32 -12.82
CA ASN A 179 2.06 -1.63 -13.99
C ASN A 179 1.19 -0.45 -14.43
N ILE A 180 1.83 0.52 -15.06
CA ILE A 180 1.18 1.52 -15.91
C ILE A 180 1.40 1.14 -17.37
N ARG A 181 0.38 1.27 -18.20
CA ARG A 181 0.37 0.90 -19.61
C ARG A 181 0.93 2.02 -20.48
N LEU A 182 2.21 2.33 -20.28
CA LEU A 182 2.96 3.30 -21.06
C LEU A 182 4.22 2.63 -21.64
N SER A 183 4.69 3.12 -22.79
CA SER A 183 6.00 2.73 -23.30
C SER A 183 7.14 3.31 -22.46
N ASP A 184 8.29 2.69 -22.47
CA ASP A 184 9.48 3.18 -21.75
C ASP A 184 9.87 4.59 -22.22
N ASP A 185 9.72 4.88 -23.50
CA ASP A 185 9.97 6.22 -24.06
C ASP A 185 9.02 7.28 -23.48
N GLU A 186 7.72 6.96 -23.34
CA GLU A 186 6.75 7.88 -22.74
C GLU A 186 7.00 8.07 -21.26
N ILE A 187 7.36 6.99 -20.54
CA ILE A 187 7.75 7.06 -19.13
C ILE A 187 8.96 8.01 -18.97
N GLN A 188 10.01 7.81 -19.77
CA GLN A 188 11.21 8.63 -19.72
C GLN A 188 10.90 10.11 -20.02
N LYS A 189 10.13 10.37 -21.08
CA LYS A 189 9.70 11.72 -21.46
C LYS A 189 8.92 12.43 -20.34
N ARG A 190 8.02 11.69 -19.64
CA ARG A 190 7.28 12.24 -18.51
C ARG A 190 8.17 12.52 -17.31
N PHE A 191 9.18 11.70 -17.04
CA PHE A 191 10.17 11.96 -15.99
C PHE A 191 11.01 13.21 -16.29
N GLU A 192 11.39 13.42 -17.54
CA GLU A 192 12.12 14.62 -17.96
C GLU A 192 11.29 15.89 -17.78
N ALA A 193 10.00 15.80 -18.07
CA ALA A 193 9.05 16.91 -17.92
C ALA A 193 8.57 17.13 -16.47
N LEU A 194 8.92 16.24 -15.54
CA LEU A 194 8.46 16.34 -14.16
C LEU A 194 9.11 17.51 -13.43
N PRO A 195 8.35 18.47 -12.88
CA PRO A 195 8.91 19.60 -12.15
C PRO A 195 9.67 19.16 -10.90
N PRO A 196 10.53 20.00 -10.33
CA PRO A 196 11.12 19.75 -9.03
C PRO A 196 10.06 19.55 -7.97
N TYR A 197 10.28 18.56 -7.09
CA TYR A 197 9.37 18.32 -5.98
C TYR A 197 9.33 19.51 -5.01
N VAL A 198 8.14 19.92 -4.63
CA VAL A 198 7.92 20.96 -3.62
C VAL A 198 7.32 20.33 -2.37
N PRO A 199 8.03 20.36 -1.21
CA PRO A 199 7.52 19.77 0.03
C PRO A 199 6.21 20.42 0.49
N LYS A 200 5.24 19.60 0.90
CA LYS A 200 3.99 20.05 1.54
C LYS A 200 4.28 20.77 2.86
N VAL A 201 5.23 20.24 3.65
CA VAL A 201 5.63 20.78 4.95
C VAL A 201 7.04 21.37 4.84
N LYS A 202 7.16 22.68 5.05
CA LYS A 202 8.40 23.44 4.82
C LYS A 202 9.20 23.72 6.09
N GLU A 203 8.57 23.66 7.26
CA GLU A 203 9.17 24.02 8.54
C GLU A 203 8.67 23.13 9.68
N GLY A 204 9.32 23.24 10.84
CA GLY A 204 8.98 22.49 12.03
C GLY A 204 9.50 21.05 12.03
N TYR A 205 8.98 20.25 12.98
CA TYR A 205 9.45 18.89 13.23
C TYR A 205 9.24 17.97 12.01
N LEU A 206 8.08 18.02 11.38
CA LEU A 206 7.77 17.17 10.25
C LEU A 206 8.63 17.51 9.00
N ALA A 207 9.00 18.77 8.81
CA ALA A 207 9.93 19.13 7.74
C ALA A 207 11.35 18.58 8.00
N ARG A 208 11.77 18.54 9.27
CA ARG A 208 13.03 17.89 9.67
C ARG A 208 12.96 16.38 9.45
N TYR A 209 11.88 15.74 9.88
CA TYR A 209 11.63 14.31 9.68
C TYR A 209 11.68 13.95 8.18
N ALA A 210 10.97 14.70 7.33
CA ALA A 210 10.91 14.45 5.88
C ALA A 210 12.29 14.45 5.20
N LYS A 211 13.27 15.17 5.75
CA LYS A 211 14.64 15.20 5.22
C LYS A 211 15.48 13.99 5.58
N GLN A 212 15.07 13.24 6.60
CA GLN A 212 15.85 12.14 7.20
C GLN A 212 15.20 10.78 6.99
N VAL A 213 13.91 10.74 6.66
CA VAL A 213 13.17 9.48 6.55
C VAL A 213 13.51 8.76 5.24
N ALA A 214 13.78 7.47 5.33
CA ALA A 214 13.94 6.57 4.19
C ALA A 214 12.59 6.25 3.53
N GLY A 215 12.63 5.62 2.36
CA GLY A 215 11.41 5.17 1.66
C GLY A 215 10.67 4.07 2.41
N ALA A 216 9.38 3.89 2.11
CA ALA A 216 8.55 2.86 2.71
C ALA A 216 9.09 1.44 2.49
N ASN A 217 9.72 1.19 1.33
CA ASN A 217 10.39 -0.08 1.00
C ASN A 217 11.59 -0.40 1.90
N LEU A 218 12.14 0.59 2.58
CA LEU A 218 13.23 0.45 3.57
C LEU A 218 12.72 0.54 5.02
N GLY A 219 11.40 0.56 5.22
CA GLY A 219 10.77 0.62 6.54
C GLY A 219 10.60 2.03 7.10
N ALA A 220 10.78 3.09 6.30
CA ALA A 220 10.65 4.49 6.71
C ALA A 220 11.49 4.81 7.97
N ILE A 221 12.69 4.24 8.06
CA ILE A 221 13.65 4.52 9.13
C ILE A 221 14.27 5.91 8.96
N LEU A 222 14.83 6.45 10.02
CA LEU A 222 15.61 7.70 9.96
C LEU A 222 17.08 7.39 9.65
N GLU A 223 17.64 8.14 8.69
CA GLU A 223 19.04 8.09 8.26
C GLU A 223 19.76 9.39 8.60
#